data_311433e7156620818a3a371642d282c0
#
_entry.id   311433e7156620818a3a371642d282c0
#
_cell.length_a   1.000
_cell.length_b   1.000
_cell.length_c   1.000
_cell.angle_alpha   90.00
_cell.angle_beta   90.00
_cell.angle_gamma   90.00
#
_symmetry.space_group_name_H-M   'P 1'
#
loop_
_entity.id
_entity.type
_entity.pdbx_description
1 polymer ?
#
loop_
_entity_poly.entity_id
_entity_poly.type
_entity_poly.pdbx_seq_one_letter_code
_entity_poly.pdbx_strand_id
1 'polypeptide(L)'
;MIRVGIGGWTYEPWRGLFYPKGLAQARELEFASRAVTSLEINGTYYSTQKPESFRKWAKETPEDFVFSVKAVRFATNRRVLADAGPSIEKFVTSGIAELGKKLGPILWQFMPTKKFDADDFGAFLAQLPKAADGLKLRHAVEVPHESCV
;
A
#
# COMPACT_ATOMS: atom_id res chain seq x y z
N MET A 1 -17.87 -6.56 6.67
CA MET A 1 -17.85 -5.10 6.95
C MET A 1 -17.29 -4.40 5.72
N ILE A 2 -18.00 -3.38 5.20
CA ILE A 2 -17.54 -2.54 4.09
C ILE A 2 -16.69 -1.42 4.66
N ARG A 3 -15.53 -1.12 4.05
CA ARG A 3 -14.68 0.01 4.38
C ARG A 3 -14.67 0.99 3.22
N VAL A 4 -14.70 2.28 3.53
CA VAL A 4 -14.62 3.36 2.55
C VAL A 4 -13.35 4.14 2.84
N GLY A 5 -12.60 4.45 1.80
CA GLY A 5 -11.29 5.07 1.95
C GLY A 5 -10.87 5.90 0.74
N ILE A 6 -9.69 6.49 0.88
CA ILE A 6 -9.03 7.33 -0.12
C ILE A 6 -7.58 6.88 -0.30
N GLY A 7 -7.01 7.15 -1.46
CA GLY A 7 -5.61 6.89 -1.76
C GLY A 7 -4.74 8.07 -1.35
N GLY A 8 -3.89 7.88 -0.32
CA GLY A 8 -3.09 8.94 0.28
C GLY A 8 -3.90 9.93 1.11
N TRP A 9 -3.22 10.86 1.78
CA TRP A 9 -3.87 11.84 2.66
C TRP A 9 -3.24 13.24 2.62
N THR A 10 -2.11 13.42 1.94
CA THR A 10 -1.45 14.73 1.86
C THR A 10 -1.67 15.33 0.49
N TYR A 11 -2.72 16.16 0.38
CA TYR A 11 -3.09 16.85 -0.85
C TYR A 11 -3.39 18.32 -0.56
N GLU A 12 -2.57 19.21 -1.11
CA GLU A 12 -2.72 20.66 -0.92
C GLU A 12 -4.12 21.19 -1.30
N PRO A 13 -4.74 20.77 -2.43
CA PRO A 13 -6.08 21.22 -2.81
C PRO A 13 -7.18 20.86 -1.82
N TRP A 14 -6.94 19.91 -0.91
CA TRP A 14 -7.93 19.50 0.10
C TRP A 14 -7.90 20.38 1.34
N ARG A 15 -6.87 21.24 1.49
CA ARG A 15 -6.73 22.16 2.62
C ARG A 15 -7.75 23.30 2.51
N GLY A 16 -8.56 23.47 3.55
CA GLY A 16 -9.69 24.41 3.56
C GLY A 16 -10.98 23.88 2.90
N LEU A 17 -10.97 22.64 2.38
CA LEU A 17 -12.15 21.93 1.86
C LEU A 17 -12.40 20.67 2.71
N PHE A 18 -11.70 19.58 2.45
CA PHE A 18 -11.78 18.35 3.26
C PHE A 18 -11.10 18.54 4.61
N TYR A 19 -9.88 19.09 4.61
CA TYR A 19 -9.19 19.46 5.84
C TYR A 19 -9.61 20.85 6.32
N PRO A 20 -9.85 21.03 7.65
CA PRO A 20 -10.11 22.35 8.21
C PRO A 20 -9.02 23.36 7.84
N LYS A 21 -9.42 24.60 7.59
CA LYS A 21 -8.48 25.69 7.36
C LYS A 21 -7.52 25.83 8.55
N GLY A 22 -6.21 25.85 8.28
CA GLY A 22 -5.17 25.97 9.31
C GLY A 22 -4.80 24.64 10.00
N LEU A 23 -5.37 23.50 9.58
CA LEU A 23 -4.91 22.20 10.09
C LEU A 23 -3.46 21.96 9.66
N ALA A 24 -2.57 21.69 10.64
CA ALA A 24 -1.18 21.35 10.34
C ALA A 24 -1.09 20.05 9.53
N GLN A 25 -0.22 20.02 8.51
CA GLN A 25 -0.03 18.85 7.64
C GLN A 25 0.26 17.57 8.43
N ALA A 26 1.00 17.66 9.52
CA ALA A 26 1.30 16.53 10.40
C ALA A 26 0.05 15.88 11.03
N ARG A 27 -1.08 16.58 11.03
CA ARG A 27 -2.38 16.11 11.57
C ARG A 27 -3.37 15.67 10.50
N GLU A 28 -3.01 15.74 9.22
CA GLU A 28 -3.90 15.37 8.11
C GLU A 28 -4.31 13.88 8.19
N LEU A 29 -3.37 12.98 8.52
CA LEU A 29 -3.69 11.56 8.71
C LEU A 29 -4.65 11.34 9.89
N GLU A 30 -4.39 12.00 11.00
CA GLU A 30 -5.27 11.93 12.18
C GLU A 30 -6.71 12.34 11.83
N PHE A 31 -6.86 13.44 11.10
CA PHE A 31 -8.16 13.92 10.66
C PHE A 31 -8.83 12.97 9.65
N ALA A 32 -8.12 12.62 8.57
CA ALA A 32 -8.64 11.77 7.50
C ALA A 32 -9.10 10.40 8.03
N SER A 33 -8.33 9.78 8.94
CA SER A 33 -8.66 8.48 9.51
C SER A 33 -9.90 8.47 10.41
N ARG A 34 -10.42 9.64 10.77
CA ARG A 34 -11.69 9.79 11.50
C ARG A 34 -12.86 10.11 10.57
N ALA A 35 -12.57 10.56 9.36
CA ALA A 35 -13.58 10.82 8.33
C ALA A 35 -13.87 9.59 7.44
N VAL A 36 -12.89 8.70 7.27
CA VAL A 36 -13.02 7.46 6.48
C VAL A 36 -12.59 6.24 7.32
N THR A 37 -12.89 5.03 6.86
CA THR A 37 -12.60 3.79 7.60
C THR A 37 -11.36 3.04 7.12
N SER A 38 -10.76 3.53 6.03
CA SER A 38 -9.50 2.98 5.49
C SER A 38 -8.76 4.03 4.66
N LEU A 39 -7.47 3.81 4.47
CA LEU A 39 -6.60 4.63 3.61
C LEU A 39 -5.61 3.73 2.88
N GLU A 40 -5.28 4.11 1.65
CA GLU A 40 -4.16 3.49 0.93
C GLU A 40 -2.89 4.29 1.15
N ILE A 41 -1.82 3.63 1.57
CA ILE A 41 -0.48 4.25 1.69
C ILE A 41 0.18 4.24 0.32
N ASN A 42 0.26 5.39 -0.34
CA ASN A 42 0.87 5.54 -1.67
C ASN A 42 2.37 5.85 -1.62
N GLY A 43 2.88 6.43 -0.54
CA GLY A 43 4.30 6.78 -0.42
C GLY A 43 5.23 5.57 -0.56
N THR A 44 4.77 4.39 -0.17
CA THR A 44 5.48 3.11 -0.29
C THR A 44 5.72 2.66 -1.74
N TYR A 45 4.91 3.13 -2.69
CA TYR A 45 5.10 2.85 -4.11
C TYR A 45 6.39 3.46 -4.66
N TYR A 46 6.74 4.64 -4.21
CA TYR A 46 7.89 5.41 -4.71
C TYR A 46 9.19 5.09 -3.97
N SER A 47 9.10 4.82 -2.67
CA SER A 47 10.28 4.56 -1.83
C SER A 47 9.93 3.68 -0.64
N THR A 48 10.92 2.92 -0.18
CA THR A 48 10.82 2.15 1.05
C THR A 48 10.71 3.10 2.24
N GLN A 49 9.71 2.90 3.08
CA GLN A 49 9.52 3.63 4.32
C GLN A 49 10.23 2.94 5.49
N LYS A 50 10.52 3.70 6.54
CA LYS A 50 11.14 3.17 7.76
C LYS A 50 10.08 2.56 8.70
N PRO A 51 10.43 1.58 9.54
CA PRO A 51 9.51 1.01 10.53
C PRO A 51 8.84 2.06 11.43
N GLU A 52 9.57 3.12 11.79
CA GLU A 52 9.05 4.24 12.61
C GLU A 52 7.87 4.95 11.94
N SER A 53 7.89 5.07 10.61
CA SER A 53 6.78 5.68 9.86
C SER A 53 5.51 4.85 10.00
N PHE A 54 5.60 3.54 9.84
CA PHE A 54 4.45 2.64 9.98
C PHE A 54 3.91 2.63 11.42
N ARG A 55 4.79 2.61 12.43
CA ARG A 55 4.39 2.72 13.84
C ARG A 55 3.66 4.04 14.13
N LYS A 56 4.17 5.15 13.59
CA LYS A 56 3.54 6.46 13.71
C LYS A 56 2.14 6.45 13.10
N TRP A 57 1.99 5.97 11.88
CA TRP A 57 0.68 5.90 11.20
C TRP A 57 -0.31 5.01 11.95
N ALA A 58 0.15 3.87 12.46
CA ALA A 58 -0.68 3.00 13.29
C ALA A 58 -1.17 3.71 14.57
N LYS A 59 -0.30 4.50 15.21
CA LYS A 59 -0.62 5.25 16.44
C LYS A 59 -1.59 6.41 16.21
N GLU A 60 -1.49 7.09 15.07
CA GLU A 60 -2.29 8.29 14.75
C GLU A 60 -3.74 7.97 14.34
N THR A 61 -4.05 6.72 14.04
CA THR A 61 -5.35 6.29 13.51
C THR A 61 -6.18 5.53 14.56
N PRO A 62 -7.54 5.50 14.44
CA PRO A 62 -8.41 4.72 15.31
C PRO A 62 -8.04 3.23 15.36
N GLU A 63 -8.39 2.53 16.44
CA GLU A 63 -7.97 1.14 16.66
C GLU A 63 -8.49 0.17 15.60
N ASP A 64 -9.69 0.39 15.10
CA ASP A 64 -10.35 -0.41 14.06
C ASP A 64 -10.01 0.00 12.63
N PHE A 65 -9.12 1.01 12.47
CA PHE A 65 -8.71 1.53 11.17
C PHE A 65 -7.87 0.52 10.39
N VAL A 66 -7.99 0.51 9.06
CA VAL A 66 -7.21 -0.39 8.19
C VAL A 66 -6.54 0.40 7.08
N PHE A 67 -5.25 0.11 6.88
CA PHE A 67 -4.50 0.59 5.74
C PHE A 67 -4.41 -0.49 4.66
N SER A 68 -4.67 -0.15 3.39
CA SER A 68 -4.04 -0.86 2.29
C SER A 68 -2.66 -0.24 2.02
N VAL A 69 -1.73 -1.04 1.56
CA VAL A 69 -0.35 -0.59 1.32
C VAL A 69 -0.01 -0.84 -0.14
N LYS A 70 0.26 0.23 -0.89
CA LYS A 70 0.70 0.10 -2.28
C LYS A 70 2.13 -0.42 -2.31
N ALA A 71 2.34 -1.56 -2.96
CA ALA A 71 3.66 -2.18 -3.09
C ALA A 71 4.61 -1.32 -3.92
N VAL A 72 5.89 -1.47 -3.65
CA VAL A 72 6.94 -0.71 -4.32
C VAL A 72 6.98 -0.97 -5.84
N ARG A 73 7.04 0.11 -6.62
CA ARG A 73 7.06 0.04 -8.09
C ARG A 73 8.21 -0.82 -8.66
N PHE A 74 9.31 -0.95 -7.95
CA PHE A 74 10.45 -1.77 -8.37
C PHE A 74 10.14 -3.27 -8.45
N ALA A 75 9.05 -3.73 -7.83
CA ALA A 75 8.56 -5.09 -7.96
C ALA A 75 7.64 -5.28 -9.18
N THR A 76 6.80 -4.27 -9.50
CA THR A 76 5.76 -4.38 -10.54
C THR A 76 6.13 -3.73 -11.87
N ASN A 77 6.98 -2.67 -11.86
CA ASN A 77 7.42 -1.95 -13.06
C ASN A 77 8.69 -2.59 -13.64
N ARG A 78 8.59 -3.86 -13.99
CA ARG A 78 9.69 -4.68 -14.53
C ARG A 78 9.33 -5.31 -15.86
N ARG A 79 10.34 -5.52 -16.69
CA ARG A 79 10.18 -6.30 -17.91
C ARG A 79 9.91 -7.76 -17.59
N VAL A 80 10.70 -8.35 -16.70
CA VAL A 80 10.60 -9.75 -16.23
C VAL A 80 10.15 -9.74 -14.78
N LEU A 81 8.93 -10.21 -14.53
CA LEU A 81 8.34 -10.24 -13.19
C LEU A 81 8.93 -11.36 -12.32
N ALA A 82 9.39 -12.44 -12.95
CA ALA A 82 10.09 -13.53 -12.27
C ALA A 82 11.32 -13.06 -11.46
N ASP A 83 11.92 -11.92 -11.82
CA ASP A 83 13.08 -11.33 -11.13
C ASP A 83 12.69 -10.36 -10.00
N ALA A 84 11.41 -10.30 -9.61
CA ALA A 84 10.93 -9.34 -8.60
C ALA A 84 11.29 -9.72 -7.16
N GLY A 85 11.71 -10.96 -6.89
CA GLY A 85 11.92 -11.51 -5.55
C GLY A 85 12.66 -10.58 -4.58
N PRO A 86 13.86 -10.08 -4.92
CA PRO A 86 14.61 -9.19 -4.02
C PRO A 86 13.87 -7.89 -3.69
N SER A 87 13.10 -7.34 -4.64
CA SER A 87 12.29 -6.13 -4.42
C SER A 87 11.07 -6.41 -3.56
N ILE A 88 10.45 -7.58 -3.73
CA ILE A 88 9.33 -8.05 -2.90
C ILE A 88 9.81 -8.24 -1.47
N GLU A 89 10.90 -8.98 -1.26
CA GLU A 89 11.46 -9.24 0.05
C GLU A 89 11.82 -7.94 0.78
N LYS A 90 12.59 -7.07 0.13
CA LYS A 90 12.95 -5.76 0.69
C LYS A 90 11.73 -4.93 1.08
N PHE A 91 10.66 -4.99 0.30
CA PHE A 91 9.43 -4.26 0.60
C PHE A 91 8.69 -4.86 1.80
N VAL A 92 8.45 -6.17 1.84
CA VAL A 92 7.68 -6.80 2.91
C VAL A 92 8.40 -6.81 4.25
N THR A 93 9.74 -6.74 4.24
CA THR A 93 10.58 -6.65 5.45
C THR A 93 10.92 -5.20 5.85
N SER A 94 10.40 -4.21 5.13
CA SER A 94 10.68 -2.78 5.40
C SER A 94 10.06 -2.22 6.68
N GLY A 95 9.19 -2.99 7.34
CA GLY A 95 8.50 -2.57 8.56
C GLY A 95 6.98 -2.45 8.39
N ILE A 96 6.40 -2.91 7.27
CA ILE A 96 4.93 -2.88 7.08
C ILE A 96 4.18 -3.63 8.20
N ALA A 97 4.81 -4.64 8.80
CA ALA A 97 4.26 -5.40 9.93
C ALA A 97 4.05 -4.55 11.20
N GLU A 98 4.70 -3.39 11.30
CA GLU A 98 4.49 -2.42 12.39
C GLU A 98 3.06 -1.82 12.39
N LEU A 99 2.33 -1.95 11.28
CA LEU A 99 0.91 -1.62 11.25
C LEU A 99 0.05 -2.60 12.07
N GLY A 100 0.56 -3.80 12.37
CA GLY A 100 -0.12 -4.81 13.18
C GLY A 100 -1.51 -5.15 12.62
N LYS A 101 -2.53 -5.09 13.46
CA LYS A 101 -3.94 -5.36 13.08
C LYS A 101 -4.49 -4.41 12.02
N LYS A 102 -3.86 -3.25 11.83
CA LYS A 102 -4.26 -2.24 10.84
C LYS A 102 -3.69 -2.50 9.45
N LEU A 103 -2.83 -3.51 9.28
CA LEU A 103 -2.36 -3.94 7.98
C LEU A 103 -3.49 -4.63 7.21
N GLY A 104 -3.97 -3.97 6.18
CA GLY A 104 -4.91 -4.50 5.19
C GLY A 104 -4.19 -5.20 4.03
N PRO A 105 -4.80 -5.24 2.84
CA PRO A 105 -4.17 -5.83 1.68
C PRO A 105 -2.97 -5.02 1.20
N ILE A 106 -1.97 -5.72 0.66
CA ILE A 106 -0.88 -5.15 -0.11
C ILE A 106 -1.34 -5.13 -1.57
N LEU A 107 -1.38 -3.94 -2.19
CA LEU A 107 -1.78 -3.75 -3.58
C LEU A 107 -0.55 -3.76 -4.49
N TRP A 108 -0.49 -4.74 -5.39
CA TRP A 108 0.50 -4.85 -6.45
C TRP A 108 -0.10 -4.29 -7.74
N GLN A 109 0.15 -3.01 -8.01
CA GLN A 109 -0.35 -2.32 -9.19
C GLN A 109 0.64 -2.43 -10.33
N PHE A 110 0.23 -3.06 -11.43
CA PHE A 110 1.02 -3.17 -12.66
C PHE A 110 0.78 -1.95 -13.56
N MET A 111 1.74 -1.70 -14.44
CA MET A 111 1.61 -0.61 -15.43
C MET A 111 0.54 -0.95 -16.47
N PRO A 112 -0.21 0.05 -16.97
CA PRO A 112 -1.15 -0.15 -18.08
C PRO A 112 -0.51 -0.71 -19.35
N THR A 113 0.80 -0.55 -19.49
CA THR A 113 1.58 -1.06 -20.63
C THR A 113 2.09 -2.49 -20.45
N LYS A 114 1.92 -3.08 -19.26
CA LYS A 114 2.40 -4.44 -18.97
C LYS A 114 1.42 -5.45 -19.57
N LYS A 115 1.81 -6.05 -20.68
CA LYS A 115 1.07 -7.16 -21.30
C LYS A 115 1.10 -8.40 -20.39
N PHE A 116 0.02 -9.16 -20.42
CA PHE A 116 -0.07 -10.40 -19.69
C PHE A 116 0.80 -11.48 -20.32
N ASP A 117 1.59 -12.15 -19.50
CA ASP A 117 2.33 -13.36 -19.79
C ASP A 117 2.08 -14.30 -18.61
N ALA A 118 1.46 -15.44 -18.88
CA ALA A 118 0.97 -16.35 -17.83
C ALA A 118 2.11 -16.92 -16.97
N ASP A 119 3.25 -17.26 -17.59
CA ASP A 119 4.39 -17.87 -16.92
C ASP A 119 5.11 -16.84 -16.05
N ASP A 120 5.40 -15.64 -16.59
CA ASP A 120 6.04 -14.53 -15.89
C ASP A 120 5.17 -14.02 -14.73
N PHE A 121 3.87 -13.90 -14.96
CA PHE A 121 2.91 -13.49 -13.93
C PHE A 121 2.73 -14.57 -12.84
N GLY A 122 2.66 -15.85 -13.23
CA GLY A 122 2.61 -16.97 -12.30
C GLY A 122 3.86 -17.05 -11.43
N ALA A 123 5.05 -16.83 -12.01
CA ALA A 123 6.31 -16.76 -11.29
C ALA A 123 6.33 -15.59 -10.29
N PHE A 124 5.77 -14.43 -10.64
CA PHE A 124 5.61 -13.31 -9.72
C PHE A 124 4.72 -13.68 -8.52
N LEU A 125 3.53 -14.24 -8.78
CA LEU A 125 2.60 -14.61 -7.72
C LEU A 125 3.20 -15.64 -6.75
N ALA A 126 3.99 -16.58 -7.27
CA ALA A 126 4.67 -17.59 -6.46
C ALA A 126 5.70 -17.01 -5.48
N GLN A 127 6.21 -15.81 -5.73
CA GLN A 127 7.18 -15.11 -4.87
C GLN A 127 6.52 -14.30 -3.74
N LEU A 128 5.19 -14.11 -3.78
CA LEU A 128 4.51 -13.31 -2.77
C LEU A 128 4.47 -14.07 -1.43
N PRO A 129 5.07 -13.54 -0.36
CA PRO A 129 5.12 -14.24 0.92
C PRO A 129 3.76 -14.25 1.60
N LYS A 130 3.43 -15.36 2.24
CA LYS A 130 2.17 -15.51 2.99
C LYS A 130 2.18 -14.78 4.33
N ALA A 131 3.35 -14.49 4.86
CA ALA A 131 3.55 -13.82 6.14
C ALA A 131 4.87 -13.03 6.15
N ALA A 132 4.96 -12.01 6.99
CA ALA A 132 6.19 -11.29 7.33
C ALA A 132 6.11 -10.89 8.81
N ASP A 133 7.23 -11.07 9.53
CA ASP A 133 7.37 -10.75 10.96
C ASP A 133 6.20 -11.30 11.82
N GLY A 134 5.77 -12.54 11.53
CA GLY A 134 4.68 -13.22 12.22
C GLY A 134 3.28 -12.75 11.82
N LEU A 135 3.14 -11.78 10.94
CA LEU A 135 1.86 -11.26 10.47
C LEU A 135 1.47 -11.92 9.14
N LYS A 136 0.24 -12.45 9.05
CA LYS A 136 -0.30 -13.00 7.80
C LYS A 136 -0.54 -11.86 6.81
N LEU A 137 0.01 -12.00 5.60
CA LEU A 137 -0.17 -11.03 4.52
C LEU A 137 -1.35 -11.40 3.62
N ARG A 138 -2.01 -10.36 3.11
CA ARG A 138 -3.04 -10.46 2.06
C ARG A 138 -2.58 -9.65 0.87
N HIS A 139 -2.70 -10.22 -0.31
CA HIS A 139 -2.28 -9.59 -1.55
C HIS A 139 -3.48 -9.34 -2.45
N ALA A 140 -3.50 -8.17 -3.07
CA ALA A 140 -4.40 -7.79 -4.14
C ALA A 140 -3.57 -7.37 -5.35
N VAL A 141 -4.06 -7.66 -6.55
CA VAL A 141 -3.36 -7.35 -7.80
C VAL A 141 -4.27 -6.50 -8.67
N GLU A 142 -3.72 -5.42 -9.22
CA GLU A 142 -4.37 -4.57 -10.20
C GLU A 142 -3.64 -4.70 -11.54
N VAL A 143 -4.35 -5.22 -12.55
CA VAL A 143 -3.83 -5.53 -13.89
C VAL A 143 -4.62 -4.75 -14.94
N PRO A 144 -4.26 -3.50 -15.21
CA PRO A 144 -5.07 -2.59 -16.02
C PRO A 144 -4.95 -2.82 -17.54
N HIS A 145 -4.06 -3.72 -18.01
CA HIS A 145 -3.89 -4.00 -19.44
C HIS A 145 -5.00 -4.93 -19.95
N GLU A 146 -5.55 -4.61 -21.12
CA GLU A 146 -6.64 -5.38 -21.75
C GLU A 146 -6.35 -6.87 -21.98
N SER A 147 -5.08 -7.27 -22.14
CA SER A 147 -4.67 -8.68 -22.27
C SER A 147 -4.83 -9.49 -20.98
N CYS A 148 -5.21 -8.86 -19.86
CA CYS A 148 -5.44 -9.50 -18.57
C CYS A 148 -6.92 -9.85 -18.33
N VAL A 149 -7.79 -9.61 -19.34
CA VAL A 149 -9.25 -9.80 -19.26
C VAL A 149 -9.64 -11.08 -19.98
#